data_e0bb2acc97acbedc3b913ed53654ca92
#
_entry.id   e0bb2acc97acbedc3b913ed53654ca92
#
_cell.length_a   1.000
_cell.length_b   1.000
_cell.length_c   1.000
_cell.angle_alpha   90.00
_cell.angle_beta   90.00
_cell.angle_gamma   90.00
#
_symmetry.space_group_name_H-M   'P 1'
#
loop_
_entity.id
_entity.type
_entity.pdbx_description
1 polymer ?
#
loop_
_entity_poly.entity_id
_entity_poly.type
_entity_poly.pdbx_seq_one_letter_code
_entity_poly.pdbx_strand_id
1 'polypeptide(L)'
;DRMLFGQTVATLGTLSGPNNPAGNFFASQINDQNGLLDTTGTFGTRNANAAAGTNTVACRQGWDTTAVDVSATLAPAQTSAVIRFTSDGDLYVPNALGLQIDSKGADLAVLKTADKTFASVGDEITYSVKIANSGEVSALNVAVNDFLPPETSLVDGSVFLDGSPYAGGLPVSIAEIAAGGSSEVVFTVKVNSLPAQNPVLNTARADYQFFPFAGYQASGFADSNQTSVAIIRENTQALKSVDKNFAVAGDVLNYTAQITNAGSVPMVNLFFKDPIPDGTAFVDGSVLINGISFPTYNPENGFFAVNLTPQESATILFQVRVNQGDNSEMIIPNQFNVTFDYVLPDGSTLAASVDSNIVTTEILTYSIPKVKSSDKTFLQEGETARQTVTITNNSQAALYNLFFKDTLSQGASYVAGSVAVNGVSQPSYDLVAGFPLPDLAVGQAVAVSYTIRANDPMTVSPVTNFATLAYTVNDPARGPVNFSEDTNTISLPVVSNRITVVKSVDKTVAAKGDNLHYTSVITNTGTLNKINLVFTDQIPLGTTFVAGSVRINGVSYPSYNPQNGFALPDIAPGAAVNVEFDVTVN
;
A
#
# COMPACT_ATOMS: atom_id res chain seq x y z
N ASP A 1 93.55 35.60 16.65
CA ASP A 1 92.20 35.88 16.04
C ASP A 1 91.13 35.67 17.10
N ARG A 2 90.23 36.65 17.16
CA ARG A 2 89.17 36.60 18.19
C ARG A 2 87.80 36.91 17.57
N MET A 3 86.79 36.23 18.08
CA MET A 3 85.39 36.56 17.85
C MET A 3 84.83 37.13 19.18
N LEU A 4 84.21 38.31 19.08
CA LEU A 4 83.62 38.98 20.24
C LEU A 4 82.11 39.17 19.97
N PHE A 5 81.34 39.01 21.04
CA PHE A 5 79.87 39.17 20.99
C PHE A 5 79.40 39.95 22.22
N GLY A 6 78.42 40.78 22.01
CA GLY A 6 77.85 41.55 23.12
C GLY A 6 76.64 42.38 22.76
N GLN A 7 75.97 42.97 23.72
CA GLN A 7 74.78 43.82 23.52
C GLN A 7 75.14 45.12 22.80
N THR A 8 76.31 45.66 23.07
CA THR A 8 76.83 46.92 22.49
C THR A 8 78.34 46.79 22.26
N VAL A 9 78.91 47.71 21.49
CA VAL A 9 80.37 47.79 21.31
C VAL A 9 81.17 47.87 22.62
N ALA A 10 80.60 48.50 23.66
CA ALA A 10 81.23 48.64 24.94
C ALA A 10 81.17 47.36 25.86
N THR A 11 80.24 46.45 25.52
CA THR A 11 80.02 45.21 26.28
C THR A 11 80.52 43.94 25.53
N LEU A 12 81.35 44.13 24.53
CA LEU A 12 81.90 42.99 23.78
C LEU A 12 82.78 42.12 24.64
N GLY A 13 82.40 40.90 24.81
CA GLY A 13 83.18 39.82 25.44
C GLY A 13 83.76 38.90 24.36
N THR A 14 84.96 38.40 24.59
CA THR A 14 85.60 37.41 23.73
C THR A 14 84.89 36.08 23.82
N LEU A 15 84.46 35.52 22.67
CA LEU A 15 83.88 34.17 22.64
C LEU A 15 84.94 33.09 22.74
N SER A 16 84.56 32.01 23.38
CA SER A 16 85.33 30.76 23.37
C SER A 16 84.38 29.58 23.38
N GLY A 17 84.79 28.49 22.76
CA GLY A 17 84.07 27.22 22.75
C GLY A 17 85.00 26.06 23.11
N PRO A 18 84.47 24.85 23.22
CA PRO A 18 85.27 23.65 23.58
C PRO A 18 86.52 23.48 22.71
N ASN A 19 86.45 23.81 21.40
CA ASN A 19 87.54 23.72 20.46
C ASN A 19 87.94 25.08 19.88
N ASN A 20 87.39 26.17 20.36
CA ASN A 20 87.65 27.55 19.87
C ASN A 20 88.23 28.39 21.02
N PRO A 21 89.59 28.38 21.23
CA PRO A 21 90.16 29.18 22.29
C PRO A 21 89.97 30.69 22.13
N ALA A 22 89.75 31.40 23.23
CA ALA A 22 89.48 32.87 23.24
C ALA A 22 90.55 33.70 22.49
N GLY A 23 91.79 33.30 22.45
CA GLY A 23 92.93 33.97 21.78
C GLY A 23 93.16 33.51 20.33
N ASN A 24 92.61 32.39 19.93
CA ASN A 24 92.69 31.84 18.57
C ASN A 24 91.42 31.12 18.19
N PHE A 25 90.31 31.91 18.02
CA PHE A 25 88.98 31.43 17.86
C PHE A 25 88.76 30.57 16.60
N PHE A 26 89.47 30.93 15.52
CA PHE A 26 89.37 30.23 14.27
C PHE A 26 90.50 29.13 14.18
N ALA A 27 90.16 27.92 14.54
CA ALA A 27 91.08 26.83 14.74
C ALA A 27 91.16 25.83 13.56
N SER A 28 90.63 26.21 12.43
CA SER A 28 90.55 25.35 11.23
C SER A 28 89.82 24.02 11.51
N GLN A 29 88.70 24.09 12.22
CA GLN A 29 87.90 22.90 12.60
C GLN A 29 86.44 23.08 12.24
N ILE A 30 85.78 21.98 11.89
CA ILE A 30 84.30 21.94 11.85
C ILE A 30 83.87 21.30 13.16
N ASN A 31 83.11 22.05 13.92
CA ASN A 31 82.49 21.60 15.15
C ASN A 31 80.97 21.44 14.97
N ASP A 32 80.40 20.51 15.72
CA ASP A 32 78.96 20.31 15.81
C ASP A 32 78.26 21.47 16.54
N GLN A 33 76.95 21.37 16.72
CA GLN A 33 76.14 22.37 17.43
C GLN A 33 76.50 22.57 18.90
N ASN A 34 77.28 21.66 19.51
CA ASN A 34 77.76 21.73 20.87
C ASN A 34 79.23 22.25 20.93
N GLY A 35 79.79 22.68 19.80
CA GLY A 35 81.15 23.13 19.71
C GLY A 35 82.20 21.99 19.77
N LEU A 36 81.79 20.72 19.66
CA LEU A 36 82.67 19.55 19.65
C LEU A 36 83.08 19.19 18.23
N LEU A 37 84.30 18.60 18.09
CA LEU A 37 84.80 18.23 16.78
C LEU A 37 83.83 17.27 16.05
N ASP A 38 83.35 17.65 14.86
CA ASP A 38 82.53 16.78 14.00
C ASP A 38 83.42 15.92 13.09
N THR A 39 83.52 14.63 13.38
CA THR A 39 84.26 13.66 12.58
C THR A 39 83.37 12.91 11.59
N THR A 40 82.18 13.30 11.40
CA THR A 40 81.23 12.71 10.44
C THR A 40 81.26 13.42 9.08
N GLY A 41 80.53 12.89 8.08
CA GLY A 41 80.34 13.53 6.77
C GLY A 41 81.58 13.53 5.88
N THR A 42 81.58 14.46 4.91
CA THR A 42 82.59 14.51 3.82
C THR A 42 84.02 14.70 4.32
N PHE A 43 84.17 15.41 5.45
CA PHE A 43 85.50 15.65 6.01
C PHE A 43 85.96 14.53 6.97
N GLY A 44 85.06 13.81 7.60
CA GLY A 44 85.33 12.63 8.41
C GLY A 44 86.56 12.76 9.31
N THR A 45 87.40 11.78 9.31
CA THR A 45 88.63 11.78 10.12
C THR A 45 89.67 12.86 9.71
N ARG A 46 89.47 13.56 8.57
CA ARG A 46 90.31 14.69 8.14
C ARG A 46 90.03 15.96 8.92
N ASN A 47 88.92 16.00 9.68
CA ASN A 47 88.59 17.05 10.60
C ASN A 47 89.26 16.84 12.01
N ALA A 48 90.42 16.28 12.06
CA ALA A 48 91.07 15.98 13.30
C ALA A 48 92.42 16.71 13.36
N ASN A 49 92.42 17.93 13.90
CA ASN A 49 93.67 18.62 14.23
C ASN A 49 94.16 18.19 15.62
N ALA A 50 95.46 17.91 15.74
CA ALA A 50 96.04 17.42 16.98
C ALA A 50 95.98 18.49 18.11
N ALA A 51 95.93 19.78 17.78
CA ALA A 51 95.79 20.90 18.71
C ALA A 51 95.05 22.03 18.06
N ALA A 52 94.18 22.68 18.83
CA ALA A 52 93.38 23.87 18.40
C ALA A 52 94.34 24.99 17.91
N GLY A 53 94.02 25.56 16.75
CA GLY A 53 94.79 26.62 16.15
C GLY A 53 96.03 26.20 15.38
N THR A 54 96.25 24.87 15.13
CA THR A 54 97.33 24.39 14.36
C THR A 54 96.86 23.87 12.99
N ASN A 55 97.64 24.21 11.91
CA ASN A 55 97.33 23.71 10.59
C ASN A 55 98.15 22.45 10.35
N THR A 56 97.53 21.30 10.28
CA THR A 56 98.19 20.00 10.02
C THR A 56 98.03 19.63 8.54
N VAL A 57 99.11 19.24 7.90
CA VAL A 57 99.09 18.83 6.49
C VAL A 57 98.16 17.61 6.32
N ALA A 58 97.37 17.67 5.24
CA ALA A 58 96.29 16.73 4.91
C ALA A 58 95.07 16.76 5.83
N CYS A 59 95.02 17.61 6.79
CA CYS A 59 93.75 17.98 7.52
C CYS A 59 93.02 19.04 6.73
N ARG A 60 91.82 19.39 7.17
CA ARG A 60 90.99 20.43 6.56
C ARG A 60 91.51 21.80 6.97
N GLN A 61 92.26 22.48 6.10
CA GLN A 61 92.91 23.75 6.36
C GLN A 61 91.96 24.93 5.89
N GLY A 62 91.87 25.94 6.73
CA GLY A 62 91.26 27.21 6.38
C GLY A 62 89.71 27.23 6.45
N TRP A 63 89.08 26.20 6.99
CA TRP A 63 87.61 26.19 7.23
C TRP A 63 87.32 25.99 8.69
N ASP A 64 86.50 26.89 9.22
CA ASP A 64 85.96 26.84 10.55
C ASP A 64 84.44 26.92 10.52
N THR A 65 83.80 26.02 11.25
CA THR A 65 82.38 26.07 11.56
C THR A 65 82.20 25.72 13.01
N THR A 66 81.58 26.58 13.76
CA THR A 66 81.33 26.32 15.20
C THR A 66 80.05 26.98 15.66
N ALA A 67 79.45 26.42 16.68
CA ALA A 67 78.35 27.03 17.45
C ALA A 67 78.87 27.39 18.82
N VAL A 68 78.51 28.55 19.31
CA VAL A 68 78.85 29.01 20.64
C VAL A 68 77.60 29.54 21.33
N ASP A 69 77.35 29.04 22.54
CA ASP A 69 76.25 29.56 23.35
C ASP A 69 76.56 30.99 23.81
N VAL A 70 75.71 31.93 23.41
CA VAL A 70 75.76 33.34 23.77
C VAL A 70 74.56 33.76 24.63
N SER A 71 73.78 32.81 25.12
CA SER A 71 72.53 33.05 25.88
C SER A 71 72.78 33.97 27.10
N ALA A 72 73.94 33.79 27.79
CA ALA A 72 74.29 34.58 28.98
C ALA A 72 74.66 36.05 28.65
N THR A 73 74.93 36.40 27.39
CA THR A 73 75.35 37.72 26.96
C THR A 73 74.21 38.56 26.37
N LEU A 74 73.06 37.96 26.15
CA LEU A 74 71.87 38.66 25.66
C LEU A 74 70.87 38.92 26.82
N ALA A 75 70.27 40.10 26.79
CA ALA A 75 69.21 40.41 27.74
C ALA A 75 67.84 40.00 27.19
N PRO A 76 66.85 39.70 28.04
CA PRO A 76 65.49 39.48 27.60
C PRO A 76 64.98 40.68 26.77
N ALA A 77 64.30 40.39 25.68
CA ALA A 77 63.75 41.39 24.72
C ALA A 77 64.80 42.28 24.00
N GLN A 78 66.02 41.85 23.90
CA GLN A 78 67.06 42.56 23.16
C GLN A 78 66.77 42.41 21.63
N THR A 79 66.82 43.52 20.93
CA THR A 79 66.53 43.59 19.47
C THR A 79 67.75 43.71 18.60
N SER A 80 68.94 43.83 19.19
CA SER A 80 70.22 43.92 18.45
C SER A 80 71.38 43.40 19.29
N ALA A 81 72.38 42.88 18.59
CA ALA A 81 73.67 42.45 19.19
C ALA A 81 74.82 42.87 18.26
N VAL A 82 76.01 42.98 18.86
CA VAL A 82 77.21 43.34 18.12
C VAL A 82 78.16 42.13 18.05
N ILE A 83 78.61 41.80 16.89
CA ILE A 83 79.64 40.80 16.63
C ILE A 83 80.87 41.54 16.08
N ARG A 84 82.02 41.20 16.59
CA ARG A 84 83.27 41.76 16.11
C ARG A 84 84.29 40.63 15.88
N PHE A 85 84.94 40.70 14.75
CA PHE A 85 86.01 39.81 14.40
C PHE A 85 87.31 40.62 14.41
N THR A 86 88.39 40.11 15.02
CA THR A 86 89.72 40.73 15.05
C THR A 86 90.78 39.72 14.72
N SER A 87 91.86 40.19 13.98
CA SER A 87 93.06 39.38 13.69
C SER A 87 94.28 40.19 14.01
N ASP A 88 95.31 39.51 14.56
CA ASP A 88 96.59 40.09 14.89
C ASP A 88 97.69 39.68 13.86
N GLY A 89 97.33 38.84 12.84
CA GLY A 89 98.31 38.42 11.87
C GLY A 89 97.76 37.59 10.70
N ASP A 90 96.58 36.98 10.80
CA ASP A 90 96.00 36.13 9.77
C ASP A 90 94.86 36.81 9.09
N LEU A 91 94.53 36.36 7.84
CA LEU A 91 93.36 36.79 7.10
C LEU A 91 92.26 35.72 7.19
N TYR A 92 91.06 36.10 7.62
CA TYR A 92 89.94 35.24 7.53
C TYR A 92 88.72 35.99 6.95
N VAL A 93 87.79 35.24 6.34
CA VAL A 93 86.59 35.77 5.74
C VAL A 93 85.36 35.03 6.32
N PRO A 94 84.53 35.69 7.07
CA PRO A 94 83.26 35.11 7.51
C PRO A 94 82.34 34.91 6.30
N ASN A 95 81.92 33.67 6.01
CA ASN A 95 81.05 33.36 4.90
C ASN A 95 79.56 33.29 5.31
N ALA A 96 79.29 32.92 6.52
CA ALA A 96 77.93 32.85 7.06
C ALA A 96 77.94 33.07 8.58
N LEU A 97 76.90 33.73 9.06
CA LEU A 97 76.61 33.90 10.48
C LEU A 97 75.13 33.51 10.69
N GLY A 98 74.88 32.61 11.61
CA GLY A 98 73.53 32.24 12.06
C GLY A 98 73.40 32.59 13.55
N LEU A 99 72.30 33.14 13.95
CA LEU A 99 71.90 33.30 15.34
C LEU A 99 70.60 32.53 15.53
N GLN A 100 70.66 31.50 16.38
CA GLN A 100 69.45 30.79 16.83
C GLN A 100 68.99 31.46 18.11
N ILE A 101 67.73 31.83 18.14
CA ILE A 101 67.06 32.38 19.34
C ILE A 101 65.89 31.50 19.67
N ASP A 102 65.89 30.94 20.88
CA ASP A 102 64.70 30.27 21.39
C ASP A 102 63.70 31.33 21.81
N SER A 103 62.59 31.40 21.16
CA SER A 103 61.50 32.29 21.48
C SER A 103 60.39 31.53 22.17
N LYS A 104 59.80 32.11 23.21
CA LYS A 104 58.64 31.56 23.88
C LYS A 104 57.45 31.65 22.95
N GLY A 105 56.71 30.57 22.83
CA GLY A 105 55.53 30.53 21.98
C GLY A 105 54.28 30.14 22.76
N ALA A 106 53.14 30.63 22.32
CA ALA A 106 51.88 29.97 22.61
C ALA A 106 51.73 28.82 21.64
N ASP A 107 51.32 27.66 22.10
CA ASP A 107 51.11 26.44 21.32
C ASP A 107 49.73 25.88 21.64
N LEU A 108 48.77 26.10 20.74
CA LEU A 108 47.40 25.67 20.93
C LEU A 108 47.18 24.28 20.31
N ALA A 109 46.69 23.35 21.14
CA ALA A 109 46.13 22.09 20.71
C ALA A 109 44.60 22.19 20.71
N VAL A 110 43.96 21.89 19.57
CA VAL A 110 42.51 21.98 19.43
C VAL A 110 41.93 20.57 19.21
N LEU A 111 41.03 20.16 20.10
CA LEU A 111 40.31 18.88 20.02
C LEU A 111 38.83 19.12 19.80
N LYS A 112 38.27 18.61 18.69
CA LYS A 112 36.87 18.67 18.39
C LYS A 112 36.20 17.32 18.53
N THR A 113 35.03 17.29 19.17
CA THR A 113 34.18 16.09 19.28
C THR A 113 32.75 16.42 18.90
N ALA A 114 32.00 15.41 18.47
CA ALA A 114 30.56 15.45 18.27
C ALA A 114 29.89 14.50 19.29
N ASP A 115 28.69 14.84 19.71
CA ASP A 115 27.92 14.04 20.69
C ASP A 115 27.39 12.73 20.11
N LYS A 116 27.39 12.59 18.78
CA LYS A 116 26.88 11.41 18.06
C LYS A 116 27.68 11.14 16.79
N THR A 117 27.62 9.88 16.32
CA THR A 117 28.30 9.41 15.11
C THR A 117 27.39 9.41 13.88
N PHE A 118 26.07 9.49 14.08
CA PHE A 118 25.07 9.68 13.03
C PHE A 118 23.92 10.55 13.55
N ALA A 119 23.16 11.17 12.61
CA ALA A 119 21.99 11.98 12.90
C ALA A 119 21.01 11.89 11.72
N SER A 120 19.71 11.98 11.99
CA SER A 120 18.68 12.08 10.96
C SER A 120 18.52 13.53 10.47
N VAL A 121 17.96 13.71 9.28
CA VAL A 121 17.56 15.05 8.82
C VAL A 121 16.50 15.61 9.77
N GLY A 122 16.78 16.79 10.32
CA GLY A 122 15.97 17.44 11.35
C GLY A 122 16.54 17.36 12.77
N ASP A 123 17.48 16.44 13.00
CA ASP A 123 18.16 16.28 14.29
C ASP A 123 19.16 17.42 14.56
N GLU A 124 19.56 17.51 15.82
CA GLU A 124 20.61 18.39 16.28
C GLU A 124 21.87 17.60 16.61
N ILE A 125 23.05 18.20 16.31
CA ILE A 125 24.38 17.68 16.62
C ILE A 125 25.06 18.70 17.50
N THR A 126 25.56 18.29 18.68
CA THR A 126 26.32 19.13 19.57
C THR A 126 27.81 18.87 19.40
N TYR A 127 28.56 19.92 19.10
CA TYR A 127 30.01 19.90 19.02
C TYR A 127 30.61 20.52 20.25
N SER A 128 31.72 19.91 20.75
CA SER A 128 32.60 20.48 21.74
C SER A 128 33.98 20.69 21.13
N VAL A 129 34.52 21.89 21.24
CA VAL A 129 35.87 22.30 20.82
C VAL A 129 36.67 22.68 22.04
N LYS A 130 37.62 21.83 22.44
CA LYS A 130 38.55 22.09 23.55
C LYS A 130 39.84 22.63 23.02
N ILE A 131 40.30 23.78 23.55
CA ILE A 131 41.52 24.47 23.16
C ILE A 131 42.44 24.47 24.38
N ALA A 132 43.59 23.84 24.28
CA ALA A 132 44.60 23.83 25.36
C ALA A 132 45.86 24.54 24.88
N ASN A 133 46.42 25.41 25.70
CA ASN A 133 47.69 26.10 25.45
C ASN A 133 48.85 25.35 26.16
N SER A 134 49.59 24.55 25.39
CA SER A 134 50.79 23.86 25.89
C SER A 134 52.06 24.70 25.82
N GLY A 135 51.97 25.91 25.27
CA GLY A 135 53.07 26.84 25.14
C GLY A 135 53.47 27.53 26.46
N GLU A 136 54.55 28.31 26.38
CA GLU A 136 55.13 29.00 27.55
C GLU A 136 54.57 30.40 27.81
N VAL A 137 53.79 30.94 26.86
CA VAL A 137 53.15 32.26 26.99
C VAL A 137 51.67 32.17 26.70
N SER A 138 50.90 33.13 27.15
CA SER A 138 49.46 33.21 26.90
C SER A 138 49.17 33.36 25.40
N ALA A 139 48.16 32.67 24.95
CA ALA A 139 47.48 32.94 23.65
C ALA A 139 46.42 34.01 23.89
N LEU A 140 46.48 35.10 23.12
CA LEU A 140 45.62 36.28 23.26
C LEU A 140 44.72 36.44 22.04
N ASN A 141 43.57 37.07 22.24
CA ASN A 141 42.60 37.33 21.20
C ASN A 141 42.30 36.08 20.35
N VAL A 142 42.06 34.97 21.06
CA VAL A 142 41.81 33.67 20.40
C VAL A 142 40.44 33.71 19.74
N ALA A 143 40.37 33.56 18.42
CA ALA A 143 39.15 33.46 17.66
C ALA A 143 38.92 32.01 17.24
N VAL A 144 37.92 31.36 17.84
CA VAL A 144 37.53 29.97 17.53
C VAL A 144 36.49 30.01 16.45
N ASN A 145 36.88 29.62 15.27
CA ASN A 145 36.00 29.57 14.08
C ASN A 145 35.67 28.13 13.71
N ASP A 146 34.42 27.94 13.31
CA ASP A 146 33.92 26.65 12.79
C ASP A 146 33.18 26.90 11.48
N PHE A 147 33.66 26.27 10.41
CA PHE A 147 33.00 26.35 9.11
C PHE A 147 31.93 25.28 9.03
N LEU A 148 30.69 25.66 9.43
CA LEU A 148 29.57 24.73 9.45
C LEU A 148 29.34 24.12 8.06
N PRO A 149 29.10 22.80 7.99
CA PRO A 149 28.71 22.16 6.74
C PRO A 149 27.44 22.79 6.13
N PRO A 150 27.35 22.94 4.81
CA PRO A 150 26.24 23.67 4.13
C PRO A 150 24.84 23.12 4.47
N GLU A 151 24.76 21.84 4.81
CA GLU A 151 23.52 21.16 5.15
C GLU A 151 23.08 21.36 6.60
N THR A 152 23.87 22.14 7.38
CA THR A 152 23.58 22.40 8.78
C THR A 152 23.41 23.89 9.03
N SER A 153 22.75 24.25 10.11
CA SER A 153 22.64 25.61 10.61
C SER A 153 22.86 25.67 12.10
N LEU A 154 23.54 26.73 12.57
CA LEU A 154 23.70 26.97 13.99
C LEU A 154 22.32 27.16 14.66
N VAL A 155 22.10 26.50 15.79
CA VAL A 155 20.90 26.70 16.59
C VAL A 155 21.08 27.96 17.42
N ASP A 156 20.13 28.88 17.36
CA ASP A 156 20.17 30.15 18.07
C ASP A 156 20.30 29.94 19.59
N GLY A 157 21.22 30.67 20.22
CA GLY A 157 21.47 30.59 21.67
C GLY A 157 22.14 29.29 22.15
N SER A 158 22.62 28.44 21.23
CA SER A 158 23.26 27.16 21.57
C SER A 158 24.77 27.26 21.86
N VAL A 159 25.37 28.44 21.67
CA VAL A 159 26.82 28.62 21.87
C VAL A 159 27.14 28.89 23.33
N PHE A 160 28.07 28.12 23.89
CA PHE A 160 28.57 28.25 25.26
C PHE A 160 30.10 28.37 25.24
N LEU A 161 30.64 29.21 26.09
CA LEU A 161 32.06 29.32 26.40
C LEU A 161 32.28 28.98 27.86
N ASP A 162 33.10 27.97 28.14
CA ASP A 162 33.40 27.47 29.49
C ASP A 162 32.15 27.24 30.35
N GLY A 163 31.11 26.64 29.72
CA GLY A 163 29.82 26.34 30.32
C GLY A 163 28.86 27.52 30.47
N SER A 164 29.27 28.75 30.12
CA SER A 164 28.42 29.95 30.18
C SER A 164 27.85 30.29 28.78
N PRO A 165 26.58 30.74 28.68
CA PRO A 165 26.01 31.16 27.40
C PRO A 165 26.82 32.28 26.74
N TYR A 166 27.11 32.14 25.46
CA TYR A 166 27.84 33.11 24.65
C TYR A 166 26.92 33.76 23.63
N ALA A 167 26.73 35.06 23.71
CA ALA A 167 25.73 35.76 22.92
C ALA A 167 26.16 36.06 21.46
N GLY A 168 27.42 35.82 21.09
CA GLY A 168 27.99 36.27 19.80
C GLY A 168 27.91 35.28 18.62
N GLY A 169 27.46 34.06 18.85
CA GLY A 169 27.53 33.01 17.80
C GLY A 169 28.98 32.62 17.46
N LEU A 170 29.20 32.08 16.25
CA LEU A 170 30.54 31.77 15.74
C LEU A 170 31.03 32.89 14.78
N PRO A 171 32.34 33.27 14.81
CA PRO A 171 33.39 32.75 15.69
C PRO A 171 33.26 33.20 17.14
N VAL A 172 33.71 32.33 18.09
CA VAL A 172 33.80 32.68 19.54
C VAL A 172 35.10 33.36 19.80
N SER A 173 35.05 34.52 20.49
CA SER A 173 36.24 35.28 20.90
C SER A 173 36.58 35.01 22.35
N ILE A 174 37.81 34.56 22.62
CA ILE A 174 38.37 34.30 23.95
C ILE A 174 39.50 35.32 24.15
N ALA A 175 39.41 36.11 25.19
CA ALA A 175 40.40 37.18 25.43
C ALA A 175 41.81 36.63 25.64
N GLU A 176 41.95 35.57 26.42
CA GLU A 176 43.22 34.95 26.77
C GLU A 176 43.05 33.48 27.13
N ILE A 177 43.99 32.65 26.71
CA ILE A 177 44.23 31.31 27.24
C ILE A 177 45.64 31.30 27.79
N ALA A 178 45.77 31.31 29.11
CA ALA A 178 47.07 31.35 29.80
C ALA A 178 47.95 30.14 29.44
N ALA A 179 49.25 30.25 29.59
CA ALA A 179 50.18 29.12 29.47
C ALA A 179 49.74 27.97 30.42
N GLY A 180 49.58 26.76 29.87
CA GLY A 180 49.03 25.60 30.57
C GLY A 180 47.51 25.63 30.81
N GLY A 181 46.82 26.69 30.39
CA GLY A 181 45.35 26.84 30.49
C GLY A 181 44.59 26.19 29.33
N SER A 182 43.27 26.14 29.49
CA SER A 182 42.37 25.63 28.44
C SER A 182 41.02 26.36 28.51
N SER A 183 40.29 26.34 27.36
CA SER A 183 38.90 26.76 27.24
C SER A 183 38.12 25.78 26.42
N GLU A 184 36.80 25.75 26.56
CA GLU A 184 35.89 24.89 25.84
C GLU A 184 34.78 25.71 25.19
N VAL A 185 34.60 25.54 23.89
CA VAL A 185 33.46 26.08 23.14
C VAL A 185 32.53 24.93 22.81
N VAL A 186 31.25 25.04 23.21
CA VAL A 186 30.20 24.08 22.87
C VAL A 186 29.16 24.80 22.03
N PHE A 187 28.70 24.16 20.95
CA PHE A 187 27.62 24.70 20.12
C PHE A 187 26.81 23.57 19.47
N THR A 188 25.55 23.85 19.14
CA THR A 188 24.66 22.89 18.52
C THR A 188 24.28 23.36 17.11
N VAL A 189 24.27 22.43 16.16
CA VAL A 189 23.79 22.64 14.80
C VAL A 189 22.60 21.73 14.50
N LYS A 190 21.66 22.23 13.69
CA LYS A 190 20.55 21.45 13.16
C LYS A 190 20.88 20.96 11.75
N VAL A 191 20.58 19.69 11.47
CA VAL A 191 20.72 19.08 10.14
C VAL A 191 19.49 19.44 9.29
N ASN A 192 19.68 20.15 8.18
CA ASN A 192 18.58 20.64 7.33
C ASN A 192 18.29 19.73 6.14
N SER A 193 19.31 19.02 5.62
CA SER A 193 19.18 18.16 4.45
C SER A 193 20.24 17.07 4.44
N LEU A 194 20.04 16.06 3.57
CA LEU A 194 21.09 15.07 3.28
C LEU A 194 22.26 15.77 2.56
N PRO A 195 23.51 15.52 2.98
CA PRO A 195 24.69 16.06 2.31
C PRO A 195 24.98 15.34 0.99
N ALA A 196 25.58 16.07 0.05
CA ALA A 196 26.05 15.50 -1.21
C ALA A 196 27.20 14.50 -0.98
N GLN A 197 28.02 14.73 0.07
CA GLN A 197 29.02 13.81 0.57
C GLN A 197 28.69 13.44 2.01
N ASN A 198 28.52 12.16 2.25
CA ASN A 198 28.17 11.60 3.55
C ASN A 198 29.26 10.57 3.97
N PRO A 199 29.82 10.64 5.16
CA PRO A 199 29.44 11.47 6.31
C PRO A 199 29.84 12.95 6.16
N VAL A 200 29.16 13.82 6.95
CA VAL A 200 29.52 15.20 7.12
C VAL A 200 30.81 15.29 7.92
N LEU A 201 31.80 15.99 7.36
CA LEU A 201 33.09 16.23 7.96
C LEU A 201 33.17 17.67 8.45
N ASN A 202 33.64 17.88 9.69
CA ASN A 202 33.72 19.21 10.28
C ASN A 202 35.02 19.40 11.09
N THR A 203 35.66 20.59 10.91
CA THR A 203 36.88 21.01 11.63
C THR A 203 36.66 22.40 12.18
N ALA A 204 37.37 22.69 13.30
CA ALA A 204 37.43 24.02 13.88
C ALA A 204 38.86 24.54 13.76
N ARG A 205 39.01 25.88 13.76
CA ARG A 205 40.29 26.60 13.77
C ARG A 205 40.28 27.61 14.87
N ALA A 206 41.38 27.65 15.64
CA ALA A 206 41.67 28.71 16.60
C ALA A 206 42.80 29.60 16.06
N ASP A 207 42.47 30.83 15.68
CA ASP A 207 43.47 31.86 15.36
C ASP A 207 43.81 32.64 16.63
N TYR A 208 45.08 32.93 16.86
CA TYR A 208 45.53 33.61 18.10
C TYR A 208 46.75 34.47 17.89
N GLN A 209 47.02 35.33 18.87
CA GLN A 209 48.18 36.17 18.95
C GLN A 209 48.94 35.84 20.23
N PHE A 210 50.24 36.10 20.25
CA PHE A 210 51.07 35.96 21.45
C PHE A 210 52.29 36.90 21.36
N PHE A 211 52.94 37.11 22.53
CA PHE A 211 54.16 37.91 22.60
C PHE A 211 55.33 36.97 22.96
N PRO A 212 56.14 36.55 21.98
CA PRO A 212 57.33 35.72 22.20
C PRO A 212 58.38 36.47 23.06
N PHE A 213 58.37 37.77 22.98
CA PHE A 213 59.13 38.67 23.83
C PHE A 213 58.47 40.07 23.87
N ALA A 214 58.88 40.90 24.84
CA ALA A 214 58.25 42.20 25.02
C ALA A 214 58.38 43.09 23.77
N GLY A 215 57.24 43.66 23.33
CA GLY A 215 57.18 44.56 22.19
C GLY A 215 57.05 43.91 20.82
N TYR A 216 57.05 42.59 20.72
CA TYR A 216 56.83 41.90 19.43
C TYR A 216 55.64 40.93 19.55
N GLN A 217 54.62 41.17 18.71
CA GLN A 217 53.42 40.36 18.59
C GLN A 217 53.55 39.38 17.44
N ALA A 218 53.32 38.12 17.70
CA ALA A 218 53.23 37.07 16.68
C ALA A 218 51.79 36.56 16.61
N SER A 219 51.45 35.94 15.49
CA SER A 219 50.17 35.29 15.30
C SER A 219 50.39 33.81 14.96
N GLY A 220 49.49 32.99 15.42
CA GLY A 220 49.46 31.56 15.16
C GLY A 220 48.05 31.09 14.87
N PHE A 221 47.92 29.88 14.42
CA PHE A 221 46.66 29.17 14.32
C PHE A 221 46.85 27.70 14.64
N ALA A 222 45.76 27.05 15.06
CA ALA A 222 45.71 25.60 15.25
C ALA A 222 44.37 25.07 14.72
N ASP A 223 44.44 24.03 13.93
CA ASP A 223 43.28 23.30 13.43
C ASP A 223 42.97 22.11 14.34
N SER A 224 41.70 21.82 14.51
CA SER A 224 41.26 20.61 15.23
C SER A 224 41.43 19.35 14.38
N ASN A 225 41.30 18.21 15.02
CA ASN A 225 40.96 17.00 14.32
C ASN A 225 39.61 17.16 13.61
N GLN A 226 39.39 16.38 12.56
CA GLN A 226 38.13 16.31 11.83
C GLN A 226 37.16 15.39 12.58
N THR A 227 35.91 15.85 12.80
CA THR A 227 34.79 15.02 13.24
C THR A 227 34.05 14.49 12.02
N SER A 228 33.39 13.33 12.17
CA SER A 228 32.66 12.63 11.12
C SER A 228 31.29 12.19 11.66
N VAL A 229 30.20 12.70 11.09
CA VAL A 229 28.83 12.35 11.46
C VAL A 229 28.06 11.93 10.21
N ALA A 230 27.55 10.69 10.17
CA ALA A 230 26.73 10.20 9.09
C ALA A 230 25.32 10.81 9.17
N ILE A 231 24.85 11.44 8.12
CA ILE A 231 23.48 11.97 8.06
C ILE A 231 22.61 10.93 7.36
N ILE A 232 21.54 10.50 8.04
CA ILE A 232 20.59 9.52 7.53
C ILE A 232 19.22 10.14 7.33
N ARG A 233 18.40 9.49 6.53
CA ARG A 233 16.99 9.78 6.36
C ARG A 233 16.24 8.47 6.30
N GLU A 234 15.33 8.27 7.24
CA GLU A 234 14.36 7.20 7.24
C GLU A 234 13.17 7.67 6.42
N ASN A 235 12.90 6.98 5.33
CA ASN A 235 11.74 7.28 4.48
C ASN A 235 11.33 6.01 3.74
N THR A 236 10.14 5.53 4.04
CA THR A 236 9.53 4.40 3.36
C THR A 236 8.23 4.81 2.71
N GLN A 237 8.05 4.45 1.45
CA GLN A 237 6.81 4.63 0.73
C GLN A 237 6.13 3.27 0.57
N ALA A 238 4.84 3.22 0.91
CA ALA A 238 4.00 2.04 0.76
C ALA A 238 2.78 2.42 -0.09
N LEU A 239 2.69 1.87 -1.29
CA LEU A 239 1.63 2.17 -2.25
C LEU A 239 0.89 0.88 -2.62
N LYS A 240 -0.45 0.91 -2.50
CA LYS A 240 -1.35 -0.17 -2.92
C LYS A 240 -2.16 0.24 -4.13
N SER A 241 -2.38 -0.71 -5.02
CA SER A 241 -3.31 -0.59 -6.16
C SER A 241 -4.11 -1.86 -6.35
N VAL A 242 -5.26 -1.74 -7.03
CA VAL A 242 -6.10 -2.85 -7.45
C VAL A 242 -6.43 -2.67 -8.93
N ASP A 243 -6.56 -3.77 -9.66
CA ASP A 243 -6.80 -3.75 -11.11
C ASP A 243 -8.25 -3.36 -11.49
N LYS A 244 -9.20 -3.42 -10.56
CA LYS A 244 -10.62 -3.18 -10.81
C LYS A 244 -11.24 -2.25 -9.76
N ASN A 245 -11.89 -1.19 -10.22
CA ASN A 245 -12.71 -0.32 -9.39
C ASN A 245 -14.13 -0.89 -9.17
N PHE A 246 -14.57 -1.81 -10.05
CA PHE A 246 -15.86 -2.49 -10.00
C PHE A 246 -15.66 -3.98 -10.22
N ALA A 247 -16.42 -4.80 -9.50
CA ALA A 247 -16.39 -6.25 -9.65
C ALA A 247 -17.77 -6.86 -9.38
N VAL A 248 -17.97 -8.11 -9.80
CA VAL A 248 -19.16 -8.91 -9.45
C VAL A 248 -18.73 -10.17 -8.72
N ALA A 249 -19.67 -10.86 -8.12
CA ALA A 249 -19.44 -12.15 -7.48
C ALA A 249 -18.71 -13.13 -8.43
N GLY A 250 -17.65 -13.76 -7.93
CA GLY A 250 -16.79 -14.68 -8.66
C GLY A 250 -15.61 -14.03 -9.40
N ASP A 251 -15.55 -12.72 -9.50
CA ASP A 251 -14.40 -12.02 -10.08
C ASP A 251 -13.14 -12.20 -9.24
N VAL A 252 -12.01 -12.13 -9.92
CA VAL A 252 -10.70 -12.07 -9.29
C VAL A 252 -10.20 -10.63 -9.34
N LEU A 253 -9.80 -10.11 -8.16
CA LEU A 253 -9.12 -8.84 -7.98
C LEU A 253 -7.62 -9.08 -7.85
N ASN A 254 -6.82 -8.33 -8.60
CA ASN A 254 -5.37 -8.37 -8.52
C ASN A 254 -4.88 -7.17 -7.71
N TYR A 255 -4.35 -7.43 -6.52
CA TYR A 255 -3.72 -6.41 -5.70
C TYR A 255 -2.23 -6.34 -5.99
N THR A 256 -1.73 -5.10 -6.06
CA THR A 256 -0.30 -4.82 -6.16
C THR A 256 0.10 -3.91 -5.01
N ALA A 257 1.06 -4.36 -4.21
CA ALA A 257 1.70 -3.58 -3.16
C ALA A 257 3.12 -3.22 -3.62
N GLN A 258 3.46 -1.95 -3.61
CA GLN A 258 4.80 -1.45 -3.87
C GLN A 258 5.36 -0.83 -2.60
N ILE A 259 6.51 -1.32 -2.14
CA ILE A 259 7.22 -0.83 -0.97
C ILE A 259 8.57 -0.31 -1.45
N THR A 260 8.85 0.97 -1.20
CA THR A 260 10.09 1.62 -1.64
C THR A 260 10.86 2.15 -0.44
N ASN A 261 12.12 1.77 -0.33
CA ASN A 261 13.06 2.42 0.56
C ASN A 261 13.52 3.75 -0.05
N ALA A 262 12.80 4.83 0.20
CA ALA A 262 13.16 6.18 -0.25
C ALA A 262 14.13 6.89 0.71
N GLY A 263 14.61 6.17 1.72
CA GLY A 263 15.60 6.62 2.69
C GLY A 263 17.04 6.44 2.22
N SER A 264 17.98 6.61 3.15
CA SER A 264 19.42 6.49 2.92
C SER A 264 20.08 5.32 3.64
N VAL A 265 19.31 4.53 4.41
CA VAL A 265 19.80 3.37 5.16
C VAL A 265 19.07 2.11 4.72
N PRO A 266 19.69 0.92 4.78
CA PRO A 266 19.05 -0.32 4.41
C PRO A 266 17.85 -0.67 5.29
N MET A 267 16.84 -1.32 4.70
CA MET A 267 15.69 -1.92 5.36
C MET A 267 15.82 -3.44 5.35
N VAL A 268 15.71 -4.04 6.53
CA VAL A 268 15.78 -5.50 6.73
C VAL A 268 14.58 -6.01 7.50
N ASN A 269 14.39 -7.33 7.55
CA ASN A 269 13.28 -7.97 8.25
C ASN A 269 11.90 -7.46 7.79
N LEU A 270 11.75 -7.18 6.50
CA LEU A 270 10.55 -6.61 5.93
C LEU A 270 9.42 -7.62 6.00
N PHE A 271 8.51 -7.46 6.97
CA PHE A 271 7.35 -8.32 7.18
C PHE A 271 6.11 -7.64 6.60
N PHE A 272 5.57 -8.23 5.54
CA PHE A 272 4.37 -7.78 4.84
C PHE A 272 3.14 -8.48 5.39
N LYS A 273 2.09 -7.73 5.70
CA LYS A 273 0.77 -8.26 6.09
C LYS A 273 -0.34 -7.46 5.42
N ASP A 274 -1.30 -8.18 4.85
CA ASP A 274 -2.44 -7.60 4.14
C ASP A 274 -3.69 -8.43 4.47
N PRO A 275 -4.55 -7.94 5.37
CA PRO A 275 -5.78 -8.65 5.71
C PRO A 275 -6.64 -8.87 4.46
N ILE A 276 -7.14 -10.09 4.29
CA ILE A 276 -8.03 -10.40 3.17
C ILE A 276 -9.37 -9.71 3.43
N PRO A 277 -9.84 -8.85 2.50
CA PRO A 277 -11.06 -8.08 2.73
C PRO A 277 -12.29 -8.96 2.90
N ASP A 278 -13.20 -8.54 3.78
CA ASP A 278 -14.51 -9.16 3.92
C ASP A 278 -15.22 -9.26 2.56
N GLY A 279 -15.96 -10.34 2.34
CA GLY A 279 -16.64 -10.61 1.06
C GLY A 279 -15.72 -11.15 -0.04
N THR A 280 -14.44 -11.43 0.27
CA THR A 280 -13.50 -12.06 -0.65
C THR A 280 -12.84 -13.30 -0.04
N ALA A 281 -12.19 -14.09 -0.88
CA ALA A 281 -11.36 -15.22 -0.47
C ALA A 281 -10.00 -15.12 -1.19
N PHE A 282 -8.93 -15.35 -0.45
CA PHE A 282 -7.58 -15.41 -1.01
C PHE A 282 -7.48 -16.53 -2.07
N VAL A 283 -6.78 -16.25 -3.16
CA VAL A 283 -6.46 -17.26 -4.17
C VAL A 283 -5.10 -17.88 -3.83
N ASP A 284 -5.11 -19.09 -3.33
CA ASP A 284 -3.90 -19.80 -2.94
C ASP A 284 -2.88 -19.89 -4.07
N GLY A 285 -1.61 -19.71 -3.73
CA GLY A 285 -0.51 -19.77 -4.69
C GLY A 285 -0.35 -18.55 -5.59
N SER A 286 -1.14 -17.49 -5.38
CA SER A 286 -1.12 -16.29 -6.23
C SER A 286 -0.06 -15.26 -5.87
N VAL A 287 0.67 -15.43 -4.75
CA VAL A 287 1.66 -14.45 -4.32
C VAL A 287 2.89 -14.44 -5.23
N LEU A 288 3.22 -13.28 -5.76
CA LEU A 288 4.46 -13.00 -6.47
C LEU A 288 5.22 -11.89 -5.74
N ILE A 289 6.53 -12.05 -5.55
CA ILE A 289 7.43 -10.98 -5.07
C ILE A 289 8.44 -10.70 -6.16
N ASN A 290 8.46 -9.49 -6.69
CA ASN A 290 9.32 -9.08 -7.82
C ASN A 290 9.20 -10.05 -9.02
N GLY A 291 7.97 -10.55 -9.28
CA GLY A 291 7.68 -11.49 -10.36
C GLY A 291 8.02 -12.96 -10.07
N ILE A 292 8.60 -13.27 -8.91
CA ILE A 292 8.90 -14.65 -8.50
C ILE A 292 7.76 -15.20 -7.65
N SER A 293 7.32 -16.44 -7.94
CA SER A 293 6.20 -17.10 -7.25
C SER A 293 6.59 -17.64 -5.88
N PHE A 294 5.72 -17.38 -4.88
CA PHE A 294 5.80 -17.89 -3.52
C PHE A 294 4.47 -18.56 -3.13
N PRO A 295 4.21 -19.79 -3.63
CA PRO A 295 2.87 -20.40 -3.56
C PRO A 295 2.40 -20.76 -2.14
N THR A 296 3.30 -20.78 -1.16
CA THR A 296 2.96 -21.07 0.25
C THR A 296 2.70 -19.82 1.08
N TYR A 297 2.92 -18.64 0.52
CA TYR A 297 2.70 -17.37 1.23
C TYR A 297 1.22 -16.99 1.22
N ASN A 298 0.78 -16.46 2.35
CA ASN A 298 -0.58 -15.95 2.52
C ASN A 298 -0.53 -14.56 3.16
N PRO A 299 -1.03 -13.52 2.48
CA PRO A 299 -1.03 -12.14 2.98
C PRO A 299 -1.76 -11.95 4.32
N GLU A 300 -2.83 -12.71 4.59
CA GLU A 300 -3.57 -12.68 5.85
C GLU A 300 -2.69 -13.00 7.06
N ASN A 301 -1.84 -14.02 6.92
CA ASN A 301 -0.92 -14.43 7.97
C ASN A 301 0.33 -13.58 8.04
N GLY A 302 0.63 -12.87 6.95
CA GLY A 302 1.87 -12.15 6.73
C GLY A 302 3.06 -13.07 6.41
N PHE A 303 4.10 -12.47 5.85
CA PHE A 303 5.34 -13.17 5.49
C PHE A 303 6.51 -12.18 5.37
N PHE A 304 7.72 -12.71 5.54
CA PHE A 304 8.93 -11.92 5.26
C PHE A 304 9.15 -11.80 3.75
N ALA A 305 9.27 -10.56 3.29
CA ALA A 305 9.61 -10.25 1.91
C ALA A 305 11.15 -10.10 1.74
N VAL A 306 11.58 -9.26 0.82
CA VAL A 306 12.99 -9.01 0.53
C VAL A 306 13.52 -7.81 1.32
N ASN A 307 14.80 -7.82 1.69
CA ASN A 307 15.48 -6.63 2.20
C ASN A 307 15.64 -5.59 1.08
N LEU A 308 15.62 -4.32 1.43
CA LEU A 308 15.74 -3.21 0.47
C LEU A 308 16.92 -2.32 0.82
N THR A 309 17.87 -2.22 -0.09
CA THR A 309 18.89 -1.16 0.00
C THR A 309 18.28 0.21 -0.31
N PRO A 310 18.96 1.32 -0.01
CA PRO A 310 18.47 2.66 -0.36
C PRO A 310 18.07 2.77 -1.83
N GLN A 311 16.91 3.36 -2.09
CA GLN A 311 16.27 3.54 -3.41
C GLN A 311 15.76 2.26 -4.09
N GLU A 312 15.83 1.10 -3.45
CA GLU A 312 15.22 -0.13 -3.96
C GLU A 312 13.73 -0.22 -3.62
N SER A 313 13.02 -1.02 -4.42
CA SER A 313 11.59 -1.30 -4.25
C SER A 313 11.31 -2.80 -4.32
N ALA A 314 10.35 -3.24 -3.52
CA ALA A 314 9.72 -4.54 -3.65
C ALA A 314 8.30 -4.37 -4.20
N THR A 315 7.93 -5.24 -5.15
CA THR A 315 6.56 -5.34 -5.66
C THR A 315 5.99 -6.69 -5.26
N ILE A 316 4.87 -6.67 -4.53
CA ILE A 316 4.14 -7.86 -4.11
C ILE A 316 2.79 -7.86 -4.81
N LEU A 317 2.50 -8.94 -5.54
CA LEU A 317 1.19 -9.18 -6.17
C LEU A 317 0.53 -10.37 -5.51
N PHE A 318 -0.80 -10.30 -5.35
CA PHE A 318 -1.62 -11.43 -4.95
C PHE A 318 -3.06 -11.24 -5.43
N GLN A 319 -3.83 -12.32 -5.39
CA GLN A 319 -5.20 -12.35 -5.89
C GLN A 319 -6.19 -12.71 -4.80
N VAL A 320 -7.36 -12.07 -4.85
CA VAL A 320 -8.53 -12.50 -4.10
C VAL A 320 -9.72 -12.69 -5.05
N ARG A 321 -10.62 -13.60 -4.71
CA ARG A 321 -11.87 -13.85 -5.44
C ARG A 321 -13.03 -13.26 -4.66
N VAL A 322 -13.88 -12.50 -5.30
CA VAL A 322 -15.15 -12.01 -4.74
C VAL A 322 -16.07 -13.20 -4.47
N ASN A 323 -16.57 -13.32 -3.24
CA ASN A 323 -17.41 -14.42 -2.82
C ASN A 323 -18.75 -14.44 -3.57
N GLN A 324 -19.32 -15.64 -3.72
CA GLN A 324 -20.70 -15.80 -4.18
C GLN A 324 -21.66 -15.46 -3.02
N GLY A 325 -22.70 -14.68 -3.30
CA GLY A 325 -23.69 -14.31 -2.30
C GLY A 325 -24.32 -12.95 -2.57
N ASP A 326 -25.19 -12.51 -1.67
CA ASP A 326 -25.75 -11.15 -1.72
C ASP A 326 -24.74 -10.15 -1.14
N ASN A 327 -23.90 -9.64 -2.03
CA ASN A 327 -22.92 -8.59 -1.73
C ASN A 327 -23.43 -7.20 -2.16
N SER A 328 -24.76 -7.01 -2.21
CA SER A 328 -25.36 -5.76 -2.64
C SER A 328 -24.87 -4.57 -1.80
N GLU A 329 -24.50 -3.48 -2.45
CA GLU A 329 -23.98 -2.25 -1.82
C GLU A 329 -22.65 -2.42 -1.08
N MET A 330 -21.90 -3.46 -1.36
CA MET A 330 -20.62 -3.68 -0.70
C MET A 330 -19.49 -2.93 -1.41
N ILE A 331 -18.76 -2.12 -0.65
CA ILE A 331 -17.46 -1.58 -1.05
C ILE A 331 -16.40 -2.41 -0.33
N ILE A 332 -15.45 -2.95 -1.07
CA ILE A 332 -14.33 -3.72 -0.54
C ILE A 332 -13.13 -2.78 -0.38
N PRO A 333 -12.85 -2.25 0.82
CA PRO A 333 -11.62 -1.54 1.10
C PRO A 333 -10.50 -2.54 1.35
N ASN A 334 -9.28 -2.20 0.95
CA ASN A 334 -8.10 -2.98 1.29
C ASN A 334 -6.88 -2.11 1.49
N GLN A 335 -6.06 -2.45 2.51
CA GLN A 335 -4.85 -1.76 2.92
C GLN A 335 -3.88 -2.79 3.48
N PHE A 336 -2.58 -2.66 3.18
CA PHE A 336 -1.56 -3.48 3.82
C PHE A 336 -0.76 -2.66 4.84
N ASN A 337 -0.16 -3.38 5.78
CA ASN A 337 0.86 -2.89 6.68
C ASN A 337 2.19 -3.59 6.38
N VAL A 338 3.29 -2.88 6.52
CA VAL A 338 4.63 -3.46 6.51
C VAL A 338 5.42 -3.00 7.72
N THR A 339 6.04 -3.94 8.43
CA THR A 339 6.99 -3.68 9.51
C THR A 339 8.38 -4.08 9.05
N PHE A 340 9.40 -3.38 9.53
CA PHE A 340 10.80 -3.59 9.13
C PHE A 340 11.74 -2.91 10.12
N ASP A 341 13.04 -3.17 9.97
CA ASP A 341 14.09 -2.49 10.70
C ASP A 341 14.98 -1.70 9.73
N TYR A 342 15.26 -0.43 10.04
CA TYR A 342 16.35 0.30 9.42
C TYR A 342 17.67 -0.13 10.07
N VAL A 343 18.70 -0.39 9.26
CA VAL A 343 20.06 -0.66 9.74
C VAL A 343 20.83 0.66 9.81
N LEU A 344 21.16 1.09 11.03
CA LEU A 344 21.84 2.35 11.29
C LEU A 344 23.35 2.24 11.05
N PRO A 345 24.07 3.36 10.86
CA PRO A 345 25.52 3.36 10.57
C PRO A 345 26.40 2.69 11.63
N ASP A 346 25.94 2.63 12.87
CA ASP A 346 26.64 1.95 13.98
C ASP A 346 26.34 0.43 14.04
N GLY A 347 25.51 -0.08 13.13
CA GLY A 347 25.07 -1.47 13.07
C GLY A 347 23.87 -1.80 13.97
N SER A 348 23.35 -0.84 14.74
CA SER A 348 22.09 -1.02 15.46
C SER A 348 20.90 -0.98 14.50
N THR A 349 19.71 -1.37 14.98
CA THR A 349 18.49 -1.36 14.19
C THR A 349 17.43 -0.46 14.82
N LEU A 350 16.66 0.21 13.96
CA LEU A 350 15.51 1.02 14.33
C LEU A 350 14.26 0.40 13.72
N ALA A 351 13.37 -0.15 14.56
CA ALA A 351 12.11 -0.73 14.12
C ALA A 351 11.14 0.36 13.62
N ALA A 352 10.47 0.08 12.51
CA ALA A 352 9.50 0.99 11.89
C ALA A 352 8.33 0.21 11.29
N SER A 353 7.24 0.94 11.03
CA SER A 353 6.04 0.41 10.40
C SER A 353 5.40 1.48 9.53
N VAL A 354 4.82 1.07 8.41
CA VAL A 354 4.06 1.96 7.53
C VAL A 354 2.84 1.24 6.96
N ASP A 355 1.73 1.96 6.90
CA ASP A 355 0.51 1.54 6.20
C ASP A 355 0.50 2.08 4.78
N SER A 356 -0.06 1.31 3.84
CA SER A 356 -0.32 1.80 2.49
C SER A 356 -1.51 2.76 2.45
N ASN A 357 -1.76 3.37 1.29
CA ASN A 357 -3.07 3.93 0.98
C ASN A 357 -4.13 2.81 0.96
N ILE A 358 -5.39 3.17 1.24
CA ILE A 358 -6.55 2.31 1.05
C ILE A 358 -6.93 2.33 -0.43
N VAL A 359 -7.19 1.15 -1.01
CA VAL A 359 -7.84 0.98 -2.32
C VAL A 359 -9.23 0.42 -2.12
N THR A 360 -10.17 0.73 -3.01
CA THR A 360 -11.56 0.28 -2.92
C THR A 360 -12.01 -0.35 -4.23
N THR A 361 -12.82 -1.42 -4.14
CA THR A 361 -13.56 -1.99 -5.27
C THR A 361 -15.04 -2.04 -4.91
N GLU A 362 -15.91 -1.49 -5.75
CA GLU A 362 -17.37 -1.54 -5.60
C GLU A 362 -17.90 -2.85 -6.19
N ILE A 363 -18.73 -3.57 -5.41
CA ILE A 363 -19.35 -4.82 -5.87
C ILE A 363 -20.69 -4.51 -6.50
N LEU A 364 -20.80 -4.81 -7.78
CA LEU A 364 -22.04 -4.66 -8.54
C LEU A 364 -22.90 -5.92 -8.40
N THR A 365 -24.17 -5.74 -8.13
CA THR A 365 -25.15 -6.82 -8.11
C THR A 365 -26.24 -6.52 -9.14
N TYR A 366 -26.67 -7.57 -9.87
CA TYR A 366 -27.75 -7.48 -10.84
C TYR A 366 -28.95 -8.26 -10.34
N SER A 367 -29.73 -7.67 -9.42
CA SER A 367 -30.96 -8.25 -8.88
C SER A 367 -32.15 -7.77 -9.68
N ILE A 368 -32.76 -8.67 -10.46
CA ILE A 368 -33.92 -8.38 -11.31
C ILE A 368 -35.06 -9.32 -10.93
N PRO A 369 -35.82 -9.01 -9.86
CA PRO A 369 -37.02 -9.75 -9.51
C PRO A 369 -38.00 -9.78 -10.68
N LYS A 370 -38.43 -10.99 -11.06
CA LYS A 370 -39.41 -11.27 -12.12
C LYS A 370 -40.51 -12.14 -11.54
N VAL A 371 -41.60 -11.52 -11.13
CA VAL A 371 -42.71 -12.20 -10.47
C VAL A 371 -43.90 -12.34 -11.43
N LYS A 372 -44.26 -13.60 -11.72
CA LYS A 372 -45.44 -13.93 -12.49
C LYS A 372 -46.58 -14.33 -11.55
N SER A 373 -47.77 -13.84 -11.85
CA SER A 373 -49.01 -14.11 -11.11
C SER A 373 -50.19 -14.35 -12.07
N SER A 374 -51.24 -14.95 -11.53
CA SER A 374 -52.50 -15.17 -12.24
C SER A 374 -53.64 -14.65 -11.38
N ASP A 375 -54.67 -14.10 -12.03
CA ASP A 375 -55.91 -13.66 -11.34
C ASP A 375 -56.81 -14.85 -10.92
N LYS A 376 -56.47 -16.08 -11.33
CA LYS A 376 -57.19 -17.30 -10.97
C LYS A 376 -56.23 -18.38 -10.47
N THR A 377 -56.77 -19.27 -9.64
CA THR A 377 -56.06 -20.41 -9.08
C THR A 377 -56.39 -21.73 -9.84
N PHE A 378 -57.45 -21.75 -10.64
CA PHE A 378 -57.86 -22.83 -11.54
C PHE A 378 -58.69 -22.24 -12.71
N LEU A 379 -58.91 -23.02 -13.74
CA LEU A 379 -59.72 -22.67 -14.90
C LEU A 379 -60.79 -23.73 -15.14
N GLN A 380 -61.96 -23.35 -15.67
CA GLN A 380 -62.86 -24.23 -16.33
C GLN A 380 -62.51 -24.35 -17.84
N GLU A 381 -62.98 -25.39 -18.52
CA GLU A 381 -62.86 -25.50 -19.97
C GLU A 381 -63.36 -24.22 -20.66
N GLY A 382 -62.54 -23.69 -21.57
CA GLY A 382 -62.85 -22.48 -22.35
C GLY A 382 -62.80 -21.16 -21.55
N GLU A 383 -62.51 -21.22 -20.23
CA GLU A 383 -62.39 -20.06 -19.38
C GLU A 383 -61.05 -19.34 -19.58
N THR A 384 -61.01 -18.04 -19.30
CA THR A 384 -59.80 -17.21 -19.42
C THR A 384 -59.26 -16.84 -18.06
N ALA A 385 -57.92 -16.70 -17.97
CA ALA A 385 -57.20 -16.09 -16.86
C ALA A 385 -56.26 -15.00 -17.37
N ARG A 386 -56.18 -13.91 -16.58
CA ARG A 386 -55.19 -12.85 -16.81
C ARG A 386 -53.93 -13.21 -16.08
N GLN A 387 -52.82 -13.27 -16.83
CA GLN A 387 -51.47 -13.41 -16.31
C GLN A 387 -50.83 -12.03 -16.21
N THR A 388 -50.02 -11.78 -15.15
CA THR A 388 -49.27 -10.56 -14.99
C THR A 388 -47.83 -10.92 -14.59
N VAL A 389 -46.85 -10.33 -15.27
CA VAL A 389 -45.44 -10.42 -14.96
C VAL A 389 -44.93 -9.04 -14.58
N THR A 390 -44.44 -8.89 -13.36
CA THR A 390 -43.81 -7.67 -12.90
C THR A 390 -42.30 -7.89 -12.87
N ILE A 391 -41.57 -7.03 -13.56
CA ILE A 391 -40.12 -7.03 -13.66
C ILE A 391 -39.61 -5.76 -12.99
N THR A 392 -38.74 -5.86 -11.98
CA THR A 392 -38.20 -4.71 -11.26
C THR A 392 -36.69 -4.69 -11.40
N ASN A 393 -36.13 -3.53 -11.72
CA ASN A 393 -34.68 -3.34 -11.75
C ASN A 393 -34.19 -2.91 -10.36
N ASN A 394 -33.77 -3.88 -9.53
CA ASN A 394 -33.15 -3.65 -8.23
C ASN A 394 -31.60 -3.67 -8.33
N SER A 395 -31.04 -3.63 -9.54
CA SER A 395 -29.59 -3.56 -9.74
C SER A 395 -29.08 -2.13 -9.64
N GLN A 396 -27.75 -1.96 -9.62
CA GLN A 396 -27.08 -0.66 -9.62
C GLN A 396 -26.89 -0.06 -11.03
N ALA A 397 -27.33 -0.77 -12.07
CA ALA A 397 -27.21 -0.32 -13.45
C ALA A 397 -28.55 -0.36 -14.19
N ALA A 398 -28.73 0.48 -15.21
CA ALA A 398 -29.88 0.43 -16.08
C ALA A 398 -29.87 -0.85 -16.95
N LEU A 399 -31.08 -1.35 -17.24
CA LEU A 399 -31.28 -2.49 -18.13
C LEU A 399 -31.64 -1.99 -19.52
N TYR A 400 -31.02 -2.54 -20.53
CA TYR A 400 -31.19 -2.20 -21.93
C TYR A 400 -31.60 -3.42 -22.76
N ASN A 401 -32.18 -3.19 -23.93
CA ASN A 401 -32.56 -4.24 -24.88
C ASN A 401 -33.42 -5.34 -24.26
N LEU A 402 -34.36 -4.94 -23.36
CA LEU A 402 -35.23 -5.90 -22.72
C LEU A 402 -36.10 -6.59 -23.77
N PHE A 403 -36.13 -7.93 -23.74
CA PHE A 403 -36.93 -8.73 -24.65
C PHE A 403 -37.71 -9.78 -23.85
N PHE A 404 -39.04 -9.73 -23.96
CA PHE A 404 -39.97 -10.57 -23.23
C PHE A 404 -40.54 -11.67 -24.12
N LYS A 405 -40.54 -12.90 -23.65
CA LYS A 405 -41.16 -14.06 -24.29
C LYS A 405 -41.89 -14.87 -23.23
N ASP A 406 -43.01 -15.47 -23.60
CA ASP A 406 -43.77 -16.35 -22.71
C ASP A 406 -43.94 -17.75 -23.29
N THR A 407 -43.87 -18.75 -22.39
CA THR A 407 -43.99 -20.17 -22.76
C THR A 407 -45.19 -20.76 -22.03
N LEU A 408 -46.19 -21.19 -22.82
CA LEU A 408 -47.41 -21.81 -22.36
C LEU A 408 -47.45 -23.28 -22.75
N SER A 409 -47.76 -24.16 -21.78
CA SER A 409 -47.91 -25.59 -22.06
C SER A 409 -49.15 -25.87 -22.93
N GLN A 410 -49.23 -27.07 -23.48
CA GLN A 410 -50.44 -27.56 -24.12
C GLN A 410 -51.63 -27.54 -23.14
N GLY A 411 -52.85 -27.35 -23.63
CA GLY A 411 -54.07 -27.28 -22.81
C GLY A 411 -54.65 -25.89 -22.68
N ALA A 412 -53.93 -24.86 -23.11
CA ALA A 412 -54.41 -23.51 -23.24
C ALA A 412 -53.78 -22.79 -24.44
N SER A 413 -54.35 -21.65 -24.79
CA SER A 413 -53.86 -20.77 -25.86
C SER A 413 -53.86 -19.32 -25.38
N TYR A 414 -52.97 -18.48 -25.99
CA TYR A 414 -53.02 -17.02 -25.74
C TYR A 414 -54.21 -16.41 -26.45
N VAL A 415 -54.84 -15.44 -25.77
CA VAL A 415 -55.89 -14.61 -26.39
C VAL A 415 -55.19 -13.51 -27.20
N ALA A 416 -55.35 -13.55 -28.53
CA ALA A 416 -54.74 -12.56 -29.41
C ALA A 416 -55.15 -11.12 -29.05
N GLY A 417 -54.18 -10.18 -29.13
CA GLY A 417 -54.39 -8.76 -28.82
C GLY A 417 -54.60 -8.43 -27.34
N SER A 418 -54.43 -9.41 -26.43
CA SER A 418 -54.63 -9.22 -24.99
C SER A 418 -53.44 -8.65 -24.26
N VAL A 419 -52.29 -8.49 -24.90
CA VAL A 419 -51.04 -7.99 -24.27
C VAL A 419 -51.19 -6.51 -23.93
N ALA A 420 -50.80 -6.17 -22.71
CA ALA A 420 -50.66 -4.79 -22.26
C ALA A 420 -49.34 -4.62 -21.49
N VAL A 421 -48.64 -3.51 -21.72
CA VAL A 421 -47.42 -3.12 -21.01
C VAL A 421 -47.72 -1.88 -20.18
N ASN A 422 -47.47 -1.95 -18.88
CA ASN A 422 -47.86 -0.89 -17.92
C ASN A 422 -49.33 -0.41 -18.08
N GLY A 423 -50.23 -1.37 -18.37
CA GLY A 423 -51.65 -1.10 -18.59
C GLY A 423 -52.00 -0.54 -19.98
N VAL A 424 -51.01 -0.25 -20.83
CA VAL A 424 -51.24 0.23 -22.20
C VAL A 424 -51.33 -0.97 -23.14
N SER A 425 -52.44 -1.08 -23.88
CA SER A 425 -52.70 -2.19 -24.83
C SER A 425 -51.67 -2.22 -25.95
N GLN A 426 -51.18 -3.41 -26.23
CA GLN A 426 -50.22 -3.73 -27.32
C GLN A 426 -50.73 -4.90 -28.19
N PRO A 427 -51.77 -4.65 -28.98
CA PRO A 427 -52.49 -5.76 -29.68
C PRO A 427 -51.65 -6.47 -30.73
N SER A 428 -50.55 -5.89 -31.20
CA SER A 428 -49.61 -6.48 -32.16
C SER A 428 -48.54 -7.35 -31.55
N TYR A 429 -48.41 -7.40 -30.21
CA TYR A 429 -47.36 -8.18 -29.54
C TYR A 429 -47.72 -9.67 -29.54
N ASP A 430 -46.73 -10.49 -29.92
CA ASP A 430 -46.84 -11.95 -29.96
C ASP A 430 -46.00 -12.51 -28.80
N LEU A 431 -46.64 -13.21 -27.89
CA LEU A 431 -46.03 -13.76 -26.68
C LEU A 431 -45.08 -14.93 -27.00
N VAL A 432 -45.36 -15.67 -28.09
CA VAL A 432 -44.53 -16.82 -28.49
C VAL A 432 -43.29 -16.37 -29.25
N ALA A 433 -43.44 -15.42 -30.17
CA ALA A 433 -42.30 -14.82 -30.88
C ALA A 433 -41.46 -13.93 -29.93
N GLY A 434 -42.09 -13.32 -28.95
CA GLY A 434 -41.51 -12.33 -28.05
C GLY A 434 -41.57 -10.91 -28.62
N PHE A 435 -41.33 -9.91 -27.75
CA PHE A 435 -41.37 -8.50 -28.10
C PHE A 435 -40.46 -7.68 -27.20
N PRO A 436 -39.97 -6.51 -27.66
CA PRO A 436 -39.15 -5.62 -26.85
C PRO A 436 -39.97 -4.93 -25.76
N LEU A 437 -39.35 -4.70 -24.62
CA LEU A 437 -39.86 -3.84 -23.55
C LEU A 437 -39.02 -2.55 -23.49
N PRO A 438 -39.52 -1.47 -22.87
CA PRO A 438 -38.73 -0.28 -22.63
C PRO A 438 -37.54 -0.58 -21.71
N ASP A 439 -36.44 0.17 -21.88
CA ASP A 439 -35.31 0.14 -20.97
C ASP A 439 -35.76 0.49 -19.55
N LEU A 440 -35.10 -0.11 -18.55
CA LEU A 440 -35.45 0.11 -17.15
C LEU A 440 -34.29 0.78 -16.42
N ALA A 441 -34.46 2.02 -16.00
CA ALA A 441 -33.55 2.67 -15.08
C ALA A 441 -33.55 1.95 -13.71
N VAL A 442 -32.53 2.21 -12.91
CA VAL A 442 -32.41 1.70 -11.53
C VAL A 442 -33.69 2.05 -10.74
N GLY A 443 -34.24 1.07 -10.04
CA GLY A 443 -35.47 1.20 -9.25
C GLY A 443 -36.77 1.24 -10.05
N GLN A 444 -36.71 1.20 -11.38
CA GLN A 444 -37.92 1.19 -12.23
C GLN A 444 -38.46 -0.24 -12.39
N ALA A 445 -39.79 -0.31 -12.63
CA ALA A 445 -40.47 -1.57 -12.91
C ALA A 445 -41.31 -1.47 -14.18
N VAL A 446 -41.52 -2.62 -14.84
CA VAL A 446 -42.43 -2.80 -15.95
C VAL A 446 -43.36 -3.99 -15.68
N ALA A 447 -44.66 -3.80 -15.94
CA ALA A 447 -45.65 -4.86 -15.81
C ALA A 447 -46.14 -5.26 -17.21
N VAL A 448 -46.05 -6.55 -17.54
CA VAL A 448 -46.62 -7.17 -18.75
C VAL A 448 -47.83 -7.99 -18.31
N SER A 449 -49.00 -7.70 -18.86
CA SER A 449 -50.20 -8.51 -18.65
C SER A 449 -50.80 -8.99 -19.95
N TYR A 450 -51.41 -10.18 -19.93
CA TYR A 450 -52.04 -10.82 -21.06
C TYR A 450 -53.01 -11.89 -20.59
N THR A 451 -53.83 -12.43 -21.51
CA THR A 451 -54.86 -13.41 -21.19
C THR A 451 -54.57 -14.75 -21.87
N ILE A 452 -54.70 -15.81 -21.08
CA ILE A 452 -54.73 -17.19 -21.62
C ILE A 452 -56.18 -17.73 -21.57
N ARG A 453 -56.49 -18.70 -22.42
CA ARG A 453 -57.76 -19.44 -22.46
C ARG A 453 -57.52 -20.93 -22.40
N ALA A 454 -58.12 -21.62 -21.44
CA ALA A 454 -58.12 -23.08 -21.41
C ALA A 454 -58.83 -23.68 -22.65
N ASN A 455 -58.31 -24.80 -23.10
CA ASN A 455 -58.90 -25.50 -24.24
C ASN A 455 -60.31 -26.03 -23.89
N ASP A 456 -61.17 -26.06 -24.89
CA ASP A 456 -62.49 -26.65 -24.81
C ASP A 456 -62.70 -27.55 -26.05
N PRO A 457 -62.73 -28.86 -25.88
CA PRO A 457 -62.59 -29.64 -24.64
C PRO A 457 -61.21 -29.56 -24.03
N MET A 458 -61.11 -29.77 -22.69
CA MET A 458 -59.84 -29.87 -21.97
C MET A 458 -58.94 -30.98 -22.58
N THR A 459 -57.69 -30.64 -22.81
CA THR A 459 -56.70 -31.59 -23.39
C THR A 459 -55.63 -31.97 -22.35
N VAL A 460 -55.18 -31.02 -21.57
CA VAL A 460 -54.13 -31.18 -20.55
C VAL A 460 -54.48 -30.36 -19.30
N SER A 461 -54.21 -30.92 -18.13
CA SER A 461 -54.33 -30.24 -16.84
C SER A 461 -53.26 -30.78 -15.90
N PRO A 462 -52.52 -29.92 -15.14
CA PRO A 462 -52.62 -28.45 -15.14
C PRO A 462 -52.01 -27.82 -16.41
N VAL A 463 -52.46 -26.62 -16.73
CA VAL A 463 -51.78 -25.72 -17.67
C VAL A 463 -50.63 -25.04 -16.89
N THR A 464 -49.42 -25.16 -17.41
CA THR A 464 -48.23 -24.49 -16.86
C THR A 464 -47.77 -23.34 -17.75
N ASN A 465 -47.27 -22.27 -17.13
CA ASN A 465 -46.85 -21.08 -17.83
C ASN A 465 -45.74 -20.36 -17.11
N PHE A 466 -44.64 -19.97 -17.81
CA PHE A 466 -43.57 -19.13 -17.34
C PHE A 466 -43.13 -18.17 -18.46
N ALA A 467 -42.49 -17.06 -18.06
CA ALA A 467 -41.95 -16.11 -19.03
C ALA A 467 -40.41 -16.09 -18.93
N THR A 468 -39.77 -15.82 -20.07
CA THR A 468 -38.32 -15.59 -20.17
C THR A 468 -38.09 -14.12 -20.49
N LEU A 469 -37.18 -13.47 -19.71
CA LEU A 469 -36.70 -12.13 -19.95
C LEU A 469 -35.25 -12.17 -20.37
N ALA A 470 -34.93 -11.66 -21.55
CA ALA A 470 -33.57 -11.33 -21.95
C ALA A 470 -33.33 -9.83 -21.77
N TYR A 471 -32.11 -9.45 -21.34
CA TYR A 471 -31.73 -8.06 -21.15
C TYR A 471 -30.23 -7.89 -21.20
N THR A 472 -29.77 -6.65 -21.39
CA THR A 472 -28.35 -6.25 -21.39
C THR A 472 -28.11 -5.29 -20.23
N VAL A 473 -27.01 -5.49 -19.51
CA VAL A 473 -26.48 -4.53 -18.51
C VAL A 473 -25.16 -3.99 -19.03
N ASN A 474 -24.97 -2.66 -18.98
CA ASN A 474 -23.67 -2.07 -19.26
C ASN A 474 -22.80 -2.12 -17.99
N ASP A 475 -22.00 -3.17 -17.88
CA ASP A 475 -21.06 -3.34 -16.79
C ASP A 475 -19.88 -2.37 -16.97
N PRO A 476 -19.54 -1.54 -15.95
CA PRO A 476 -18.46 -0.56 -16.07
C PRO A 476 -17.07 -1.16 -16.34
N ALA A 477 -16.86 -2.42 -15.93
CA ALA A 477 -15.57 -3.11 -16.10
C ALA A 477 -15.50 -3.96 -17.37
N ARG A 478 -16.65 -4.51 -17.85
CA ARG A 478 -16.70 -5.51 -18.92
C ARG A 478 -17.43 -5.04 -20.19
N GLY A 479 -18.10 -3.88 -20.11
CA GLY A 479 -19.00 -3.42 -21.14
C GLY A 479 -20.34 -4.17 -21.14
N PRO A 480 -21.04 -4.30 -22.29
CA PRO A 480 -22.37 -4.90 -22.34
C PRO A 480 -22.35 -6.41 -22.01
N VAL A 481 -23.09 -6.80 -20.97
CA VAL A 481 -23.31 -8.20 -20.57
C VAL A 481 -24.77 -8.57 -20.79
N ASN A 482 -25.02 -9.69 -21.46
CA ASN A 482 -26.37 -10.18 -21.79
C ASN A 482 -26.80 -11.26 -20.81
N PHE A 483 -28.05 -11.17 -20.35
CA PHE A 483 -28.69 -12.13 -19.47
C PHE A 483 -29.96 -12.68 -20.11
N SER A 484 -30.36 -13.90 -19.72
CA SER A 484 -31.63 -14.52 -20.11
C SER A 484 -32.12 -15.37 -18.94
N GLU A 485 -33.24 -15.01 -18.35
CA GLU A 485 -33.71 -15.62 -17.10
C GLU A 485 -35.22 -15.82 -17.13
N ASP A 486 -35.67 -16.87 -16.44
CA ASP A 486 -37.10 -17.22 -16.37
C ASP A 486 -37.75 -16.66 -15.11
N THR A 487 -39.06 -16.45 -15.17
CA THR A 487 -39.93 -16.17 -14.04
C THR A 487 -40.24 -17.45 -13.25
N ASN A 488 -40.91 -17.31 -12.10
CA ASN A 488 -41.62 -18.42 -11.52
C ASN A 488 -42.68 -18.99 -12.47
N THR A 489 -42.91 -20.31 -12.41
CA THR A 489 -43.94 -21.01 -13.18
C THR A 489 -45.29 -20.87 -12.48
N ILE A 490 -46.34 -20.48 -13.23
CA ILE A 490 -47.73 -20.58 -12.81
C ILE A 490 -48.26 -21.96 -13.25
N SER A 491 -49.00 -22.62 -12.38
CA SER A 491 -49.68 -23.89 -12.63
C SER A 491 -51.17 -23.76 -12.30
N LEU A 492 -52.02 -23.90 -13.30
CA LEU A 492 -53.45 -23.76 -13.19
C LEU A 492 -54.14 -25.10 -13.54
N PRO A 493 -54.73 -25.78 -12.54
CA PRO A 493 -55.63 -26.91 -12.83
C PRO A 493 -56.77 -26.47 -13.74
N VAL A 494 -57.06 -27.25 -14.78
CA VAL A 494 -58.25 -27.05 -15.62
C VAL A 494 -59.27 -28.11 -15.23
N VAL A 495 -60.50 -27.65 -14.96
CA VAL A 495 -61.62 -28.52 -14.55
C VAL A 495 -62.65 -28.57 -15.66
N SER A 496 -63.21 -29.75 -15.85
CA SER A 496 -64.29 -30.01 -16.82
C SER A 496 -65.59 -30.33 -16.05
N ASN A 497 -66.69 -29.65 -16.44
CA ASN A 497 -68.02 -29.94 -15.88
C ASN A 497 -68.90 -30.69 -16.88
N ARG A 498 -68.35 -31.60 -17.70
CA ARG A 498 -69.10 -32.34 -18.71
C ARG A 498 -69.80 -33.55 -18.14
N ILE A 499 -70.99 -33.83 -18.67
CA ILE A 499 -71.78 -35.03 -18.46
C ILE A 499 -72.34 -35.45 -19.83
N THR A 500 -72.36 -36.74 -20.08
CA THR A 500 -73.04 -37.29 -21.27
C THR A 500 -74.16 -38.18 -20.85
N VAL A 501 -75.25 -38.13 -21.62
CA VAL A 501 -76.41 -39.01 -21.40
C VAL A 501 -76.67 -39.74 -22.72
N VAL A 502 -76.68 -41.07 -22.67
CA VAL A 502 -77.01 -41.91 -23.82
C VAL A 502 -78.22 -42.76 -23.44
N LYS A 503 -79.30 -42.57 -24.20
CA LYS A 503 -80.55 -43.31 -24.00
C LYS A 503 -80.71 -44.35 -25.10
N SER A 504 -81.18 -45.55 -24.77
CA SER A 504 -81.45 -46.63 -25.65
C SER A 504 -82.74 -47.34 -25.26
N VAL A 505 -83.30 -48.11 -26.17
CA VAL A 505 -84.45 -48.96 -25.93
C VAL A 505 -84.14 -50.37 -26.48
N ASP A 506 -84.64 -51.38 -25.85
CA ASP A 506 -84.41 -52.81 -26.22
C ASP A 506 -85.00 -53.27 -27.52
N LYS A 507 -86.09 -52.60 -28.01
CA LYS A 507 -86.82 -52.93 -29.24
C LYS A 507 -87.00 -51.74 -30.10
N THR A 508 -86.79 -51.91 -31.41
CA THR A 508 -87.02 -50.91 -32.45
C THR A 508 -88.44 -51.02 -33.07
N VAL A 509 -89.07 -52.12 -32.85
CA VAL A 509 -90.45 -52.39 -33.27
C VAL A 509 -91.18 -53.07 -32.11
N ALA A 510 -92.41 -52.64 -31.80
CA ALA A 510 -93.21 -53.19 -30.74
C ALA A 510 -94.69 -53.22 -31.14
N ALA A 511 -95.46 -54.22 -30.63
CA ALA A 511 -96.90 -54.32 -30.73
C ALA A 511 -97.63 -53.85 -29.47
N LYS A 512 -98.92 -53.58 -29.57
CA LYS A 512 -99.76 -53.26 -28.43
C LYS A 512 -99.67 -54.36 -27.36
N GLY A 513 -99.39 -53.87 -26.08
CA GLY A 513 -99.19 -54.74 -24.94
C GLY A 513 -97.72 -55.16 -24.71
N ASP A 514 -96.81 -54.88 -25.62
CA ASP A 514 -95.37 -55.12 -25.38
C ASP A 514 -94.77 -54.13 -24.37
N ASN A 515 -93.83 -54.64 -23.60
CA ASN A 515 -93.01 -53.75 -22.79
C ASN A 515 -91.74 -53.33 -23.54
N LEU A 516 -91.43 -52.07 -23.47
CA LEU A 516 -90.21 -51.42 -23.94
C LEU A 516 -89.32 -51.11 -22.77
N HIS A 517 -88.09 -51.64 -22.77
CA HIS A 517 -87.10 -51.41 -21.74
C HIS A 517 -86.18 -50.24 -22.16
N TYR A 518 -86.25 -49.15 -21.43
CA TYR A 518 -85.34 -47.98 -21.63
C TYR A 518 -84.19 -48.03 -20.72
N THR A 519 -83.00 -47.80 -21.22
CA THR A 519 -81.76 -47.63 -20.48
C THR A 519 -81.17 -46.25 -20.79
N SER A 520 -80.89 -45.48 -19.74
CA SER A 520 -80.16 -44.21 -19.85
C SER A 520 -78.86 -44.34 -19.05
N VAL A 521 -77.74 -44.19 -19.78
CA VAL A 521 -76.38 -44.19 -19.21
C VAL A 521 -75.94 -42.74 -19.06
N ILE A 522 -75.81 -42.30 -17.81
CA ILE A 522 -75.37 -40.97 -17.46
C ILE A 522 -73.90 -41.07 -17.04
N THR A 523 -72.95 -40.56 -17.85
CA THR A 523 -71.53 -40.66 -17.63
C THR A 523 -70.96 -39.31 -17.26
N ASN A 524 -70.28 -39.20 -16.14
CA ASN A 524 -69.48 -38.03 -15.79
C ASN A 524 -68.17 -38.03 -16.61
N THR A 525 -68.14 -37.32 -17.72
CA THR A 525 -66.92 -37.14 -18.56
C THR A 525 -66.11 -35.96 -18.16
N GLY A 526 -66.47 -35.25 -17.08
CA GLY A 526 -65.72 -34.14 -16.50
C GLY A 526 -64.74 -34.59 -15.42
N THR A 527 -64.09 -33.60 -14.79
CA THR A 527 -63.09 -33.82 -13.70
C THR A 527 -63.64 -33.51 -12.30
N LEU A 528 -64.90 -33.01 -12.22
CA LEU A 528 -65.54 -32.67 -10.95
C LEU A 528 -66.64 -33.70 -10.65
N ASN A 529 -66.83 -34.09 -9.36
CA ASN A 529 -67.97 -34.88 -8.90
C ASN A 529 -69.28 -34.19 -9.31
N LYS A 530 -70.20 -34.99 -9.86
CA LYS A 530 -71.57 -34.53 -10.12
C LYS A 530 -72.42 -34.89 -8.90
N ILE A 531 -72.96 -33.87 -8.28
CA ILE A 531 -73.78 -33.95 -7.08
C ILE A 531 -75.17 -33.37 -7.34
N ASN A 532 -76.14 -33.79 -6.56
CA ASN A 532 -77.54 -33.26 -6.64
C ASN A 532 -78.14 -33.43 -8.03
N LEU A 533 -77.83 -34.56 -8.70
CA LEU A 533 -78.37 -34.88 -10.01
C LEU A 533 -79.82 -35.31 -9.86
N VAL A 534 -80.68 -34.78 -10.74
CA VAL A 534 -82.08 -35.21 -10.86
C VAL A 534 -82.30 -35.79 -12.27
N PHE A 535 -82.80 -36.99 -12.33
CA PHE A 535 -83.21 -37.64 -13.56
C PHE A 535 -84.66 -37.38 -13.83
N THR A 536 -85.00 -36.91 -15.05
CA THR A 536 -86.38 -36.77 -15.57
C THR A 536 -86.42 -37.35 -16.96
N ASP A 537 -87.53 -38.05 -17.27
CA ASP A 537 -87.74 -38.57 -18.60
C ASP A 537 -89.25 -38.57 -18.89
N GLN A 538 -89.60 -38.03 -20.06
CA GLN A 538 -91.01 -38.02 -20.50
C GLN A 538 -91.41 -39.38 -21.08
N ILE A 539 -92.50 -39.96 -20.60
CA ILE A 539 -92.99 -41.20 -21.16
C ILE A 539 -93.57 -40.95 -22.55
N PRO A 540 -93.14 -41.71 -23.56
CA PRO A 540 -93.59 -41.50 -24.91
C PRO A 540 -95.07 -41.64 -25.12
N LEU A 541 -95.67 -40.76 -25.98
CA LEU A 541 -97.05 -40.85 -26.39
C LEU A 541 -97.39 -42.23 -26.90
N GLY A 542 -98.55 -42.78 -26.49
CA GLY A 542 -98.91 -44.15 -26.93
C GLY A 542 -98.32 -45.24 -26.00
N THR A 543 -97.62 -44.86 -24.91
CA THR A 543 -97.15 -45.81 -23.92
C THR A 543 -97.63 -45.41 -22.52
N THR A 544 -97.58 -46.37 -21.56
CA THR A 544 -97.86 -46.17 -20.15
C THR A 544 -96.68 -46.65 -19.34
N PHE A 545 -96.19 -45.80 -18.38
CA PHE A 545 -95.08 -46.16 -17.45
C PHE A 545 -95.45 -47.41 -16.63
N VAL A 546 -94.57 -48.36 -16.52
CA VAL A 546 -94.70 -49.54 -15.65
C VAL A 546 -94.27 -49.16 -14.22
N ALA A 547 -95.22 -48.96 -13.30
CA ALA A 547 -94.88 -48.60 -11.92
C ALA A 547 -93.99 -49.67 -11.26
N GLY A 548 -92.95 -49.23 -10.52
CA GLY A 548 -91.97 -50.11 -9.87
C GLY A 548 -90.89 -50.66 -10.76
N SER A 549 -90.82 -50.26 -12.04
CA SER A 549 -89.80 -50.75 -12.98
C SER A 549 -88.48 -50.00 -12.92
N VAL A 550 -88.41 -48.88 -12.22
CA VAL A 550 -87.18 -48.07 -12.18
C VAL A 550 -86.07 -48.84 -11.45
N ARG A 551 -84.93 -48.92 -12.12
CA ARG A 551 -83.67 -49.42 -11.52
C ARG A 551 -82.57 -48.37 -11.72
N ILE A 552 -81.72 -48.24 -10.67
CA ILE A 552 -80.52 -47.42 -10.77
C ILE A 552 -79.35 -48.36 -10.46
N ASN A 553 -78.44 -48.54 -11.43
CA ASN A 553 -77.31 -49.47 -11.36
C ASN A 553 -77.80 -50.90 -10.96
N GLY A 554 -78.93 -51.35 -11.51
CA GLY A 554 -79.53 -52.66 -11.26
C GLY A 554 -80.32 -52.75 -9.93
N VAL A 555 -80.27 -51.76 -9.06
CA VAL A 555 -81.03 -51.72 -7.80
C VAL A 555 -82.41 -51.14 -8.06
N SER A 556 -83.47 -51.83 -7.56
CA SER A 556 -84.87 -51.44 -7.78
C SER A 556 -85.29 -50.26 -6.87
N TYR A 557 -86.00 -49.28 -7.46
CA TYR A 557 -86.60 -48.10 -6.77
C TYR A 557 -88.11 -48.02 -7.13
N PRO A 558 -88.94 -48.82 -6.53
CA PRO A 558 -90.35 -48.97 -6.95
C PRO A 558 -91.18 -47.74 -6.77
N SER A 559 -90.81 -46.79 -5.94
CA SER A 559 -91.51 -45.52 -5.76
C SER A 559 -91.08 -44.41 -6.75
N TYR A 560 -90.07 -44.66 -7.60
CA TYR A 560 -89.61 -43.65 -8.53
C TYR A 560 -90.46 -43.65 -9.81
N ASN A 561 -90.66 -42.46 -10.34
CA ASN A 561 -91.35 -42.22 -11.61
C ASN A 561 -90.52 -41.21 -12.43
N PRO A 562 -90.05 -41.57 -13.63
CA PRO A 562 -89.27 -40.69 -14.46
C PRO A 562 -89.91 -39.35 -14.79
N GLN A 563 -91.24 -39.31 -14.92
CA GLN A 563 -91.98 -38.06 -15.22
C GLN A 563 -91.92 -37.03 -14.08
N ASN A 564 -91.88 -37.50 -12.82
CA ASN A 564 -91.88 -36.65 -11.62
C ASN A 564 -90.44 -36.22 -11.23
N GLY A 565 -89.45 -36.85 -11.83
CA GLY A 565 -88.05 -36.68 -11.46
C GLY A 565 -87.67 -37.36 -10.14
N PHE A 566 -86.45 -37.82 -10.03
CA PHE A 566 -85.86 -38.44 -8.82
C PHE A 566 -84.36 -38.18 -8.73
N ALA A 567 -83.81 -38.19 -7.56
CA ALA A 567 -82.38 -37.97 -7.31
C ALA A 567 -81.56 -39.17 -7.75
N LEU A 568 -80.45 -38.93 -8.42
CA LEU A 568 -79.39 -39.91 -8.69
C LEU A 568 -78.28 -39.84 -7.64
N PRO A 569 -77.54 -40.93 -7.45
CA PRO A 569 -76.34 -40.88 -6.66
C PRO A 569 -75.29 -39.95 -7.33
N ASP A 570 -74.37 -39.44 -6.50
CA ASP A 570 -73.25 -38.67 -6.99
C ASP A 570 -72.40 -39.51 -7.99
N ILE A 571 -71.94 -38.84 -9.04
CA ILE A 571 -71.14 -39.51 -10.09
C ILE A 571 -69.74 -38.94 -10.07
N ALA A 572 -68.78 -39.76 -9.60
CA ALA A 572 -67.34 -39.42 -9.60
C ALA A 572 -66.82 -39.24 -11.04
N PRO A 573 -65.72 -38.53 -11.25
CA PRO A 573 -65.08 -38.42 -12.56
C PRO A 573 -64.83 -39.81 -13.21
N GLY A 574 -65.19 -39.95 -14.48
CA GLY A 574 -65.07 -41.19 -15.24
C GLY A 574 -66.11 -42.27 -14.88
N ALA A 575 -66.94 -42.08 -13.86
CA ALA A 575 -67.98 -43.02 -13.48
C ALA A 575 -69.27 -42.78 -14.25
N ALA A 576 -70.15 -43.80 -14.31
CA ALA A 576 -71.46 -43.71 -14.90
C ALA A 576 -72.54 -44.28 -13.98
N VAL A 577 -73.76 -43.78 -14.15
CA VAL A 577 -74.99 -44.30 -13.52
C VAL A 577 -75.93 -44.72 -14.62
N ASN A 578 -76.41 -45.96 -14.52
CA ASN A 578 -77.43 -46.53 -15.39
C ASN A 578 -78.81 -46.32 -14.74
N VAL A 579 -79.71 -45.74 -15.48
CA VAL A 579 -81.15 -45.66 -15.12
C VAL A 579 -81.95 -46.47 -16.12
N GLU A 580 -82.70 -47.41 -15.61
CA GLU A 580 -83.54 -48.28 -16.38
C GLU A 580 -84.98 -48.14 -15.98
N PHE A 581 -85.91 -48.23 -16.89
CA PHE A 581 -87.34 -48.27 -16.62
C PHE A 581 -88.11 -48.87 -17.83
N ASP A 582 -89.31 -49.42 -17.56
CA ASP A 582 -90.16 -50.01 -18.56
C ASP A 582 -91.40 -49.15 -18.85
N VAL A 583 -91.89 -49.20 -20.07
CA VAL A 583 -93.19 -48.69 -20.48
C VAL A 583 -93.90 -49.74 -21.28
N THR A 584 -95.27 -49.80 -21.13
CA THR A 584 -96.10 -50.70 -21.94
C THR A 584 -96.75 -49.91 -23.09
N VAL A 585 -96.80 -50.50 -24.35
CA VAL A 585 -97.41 -49.95 -25.55
C VAL A 585 -98.93 -50.07 -25.40
N ASN A 586 -99.71 -48.98 -25.54
CA ASN A 586 -101.14 -48.89 -25.36
C ASN A 586 -101.92 -49.50 -26.44
#